data_b6a3cf8a072380294a5b82c0eef564a9
#
_entry.id   b6a3cf8a072380294a5b82c0eef564a9
#
_cell.length_a   1.000
_cell.length_b   1.000
_cell.length_c   1.000
_cell.angle_alpha   90.00
_cell.angle_beta   90.00
_cell.angle_gamma   90.00
#
_symmetry.space_group_name_H-M   'P 1'
#
loop_
_entity.id
_entity.type
_entity.pdbx_description
1 polymer ?
#
loop_
_entity_poly.entity_id
_entity_poly.type
_entity_poly.pdbx_seq_one_letter_code
_entity_poly.pdbx_strand_id
1 'polypeptide(L)'
;WLQSADDAYELRGKTLGIVGYGSIGTQLSVLAEGLGMQVAFYDVVSKLPLGNARQVHNLHELLGQSDSVSLHVPELPSTQWMIGAAEISAMKPGGILINAARGTVVEIEPLAQALRDKKLLGAAIDVFPVEPRTNKDEFISPLRGLDNVILTPHIGGSTIEAQANIGFEVAEKLIKYSDNGTST
;
A
#
# COMPACT_ATOMS: atom_id res chain seq x y z
N TRP A 1 -10.12 -17.16 -25.95
CA TRP A 1 -10.77 -17.59 -24.71
C TRP A 1 -9.90 -18.63 -24.01
N LEU A 2 -9.37 -18.29 -22.83
CA LEU A 2 -8.64 -19.22 -21.98
C LEU A 2 -9.42 -19.32 -20.66
N GLN A 3 -9.90 -20.52 -20.34
CA GLN A 3 -10.55 -20.79 -19.06
C GLN A 3 -9.57 -21.59 -18.19
N SER A 4 -8.86 -20.91 -17.30
CA SER A 4 -7.94 -21.48 -16.31
C SER A 4 -8.25 -20.91 -14.93
N ALA A 5 -8.11 -21.75 -13.91
CA ALA A 5 -8.14 -21.36 -12.51
C ALA A 5 -6.73 -21.33 -11.89
N ASP A 6 -5.69 -21.44 -12.72
CA ASP A 6 -4.29 -21.35 -12.27
C ASP A 6 -4.06 -19.98 -11.65
N ASP A 7 -3.45 -19.96 -10.46
CA ASP A 7 -3.17 -18.76 -9.68
C ASP A 7 -4.40 -17.89 -9.34
N ALA A 8 -5.61 -18.44 -9.45
CA ALA A 8 -6.85 -17.79 -9.04
C ALA A 8 -7.21 -18.15 -7.59
N TYR A 9 -7.35 -17.17 -6.73
CA TYR A 9 -7.63 -17.34 -5.31
C TYR A 9 -8.79 -16.46 -4.86
N GLU A 10 -9.56 -16.93 -3.88
CA GLU A 10 -10.59 -16.12 -3.24
C GLU A 10 -9.97 -15.22 -2.17
N LEU A 11 -10.57 -14.04 -1.96
CA LEU A 11 -10.15 -13.12 -0.88
C LEU A 11 -10.59 -13.60 0.49
N ARG A 12 -11.75 -14.26 0.57
CA ARG A 12 -12.32 -14.75 1.83
C ARG A 12 -11.35 -15.66 2.56
N GLY A 13 -11.10 -15.38 3.83
CA GLY A 13 -10.19 -16.14 4.69
C GLY A 13 -8.70 -15.86 4.47
N LYS A 14 -8.33 -15.04 3.48
CA LYS A 14 -6.95 -14.57 3.30
C LYS A 14 -6.61 -13.47 4.30
N THR A 15 -5.33 -13.30 4.59
CA THR A 15 -4.84 -12.25 5.48
C THR A 15 -4.32 -11.07 4.70
N LEU A 16 -4.88 -9.89 4.95
CA LEU A 16 -4.32 -8.61 4.53
C LEU A 16 -3.39 -8.07 5.62
N GLY A 17 -2.13 -7.87 5.30
CA GLY A 17 -1.16 -7.14 6.11
C GLY A 17 -1.18 -5.66 5.75
N ILE A 18 -1.35 -4.78 6.73
CA ILE A 18 -1.35 -3.33 6.55
C ILE A 18 -0.12 -2.74 7.23
N VAL A 19 0.73 -2.06 6.47
CA VAL A 19 1.89 -1.33 7.00
C VAL A 19 1.53 0.14 7.10
N GLY A 20 1.38 0.64 8.34
CA GLY A 20 0.84 1.97 8.65
C GLY A 20 -0.67 1.96 8.89
N TYR A 21 -1.08 2.03 10.16
CA TYR A 21 -2.49 1.99 10.58
C TYR A 21 -2.98 3.39 10.94
N GLY A 22 -2.79 4.32 10.00
CA GLY A 22 -3.33 5.68 10.02
C GLY A 22 -4.76 5.74 9.44
N SER A 23 -5.22 6.92 9.05
CA SER A 23 -6.59 7.13 8.53
C SER A 23 -6.92 6.22 7.34
N ILE A 24 -5.99 6.01 6.42
CA ILE A 24 -6.21 5.16 5.23
C ILE A 24 -6.15 3.67 5.62
N GLY A 25 -5.11 3.25 6.35
CA GLY A 25 -4.95 1.85 6.77
C GLY A 25 -6.11 1.36 7.62
N THR A 26 -6.63 2.21 8.50
CA THR A 26 -7.81 1.92 9.33
C THR A 26 -9.07 1.72 8.48
N GLN A 27 -9.32 2.60 7.50
CA GLN A 27 -10.46 2.44 6.58
C GLN A 27 -10.33 1.17 5.73
N LEU A 28 -9.12 0.90 5.22
CA LEU A 28 -8.86 -0.32 4.44
C LEU A 28 -9.13 -1.58 5.27
N SER A 29 -8.80 -1.57 6.57
CA SER A 29 -9.05 -2.74 7.44
C SER A 29 -10.53 -3.08 7.52
N VAL A 30 -11.40 -2.07 7.63
CA VAL A 30 -12.87 -2.25 7.67
C VAL A 30 -13.39 -2.79 6.33
N LEU A 31 -12.89 -2.27 5.21
CA LEU A 31 -13.28 -2.75 3.88
C LEU A 31 -12.82 -4.19 3.64
N ALA A 32 -11.61 -4.54 4.04
CA ALA A 32 -11.06 -5.89 3.91
C ALA A 32 -11.85 -6.90 4.75
N GLU A 33 -12.21 -6.56 5.99
CA GLU A 33 -13.08 -7.37 6.83
C GLU A 33 -14.44 -7.59 6.17
N GLY A 34 -15.03 -6.55 5.57
CA GLY A 34 -16.28 -6.65 4.81
C GLY A 34 -16.21 -7.60 3.62
N LEU A 35 -15.03 -7.81 3.04
CA LEU A 35 -14.75 -8.80 1.99
C LEU A 35 -14.46 -10.21 2.57
N GLY A 36 -14.48 -10.37 3.88
CA GLY A 36 -14.21 -11.64 4.56
C GLY A 36 -12.73 -11.97 4.74
N MET A 37 -11.84 -10.98 4.66
CA MET A 37 -10.43 -11.14 4.96
C MET A 37 -10.16 -11.07 6.47
N GLN A 38 -9.06 -11.70 6.90
CA GLN A 38 -8.42 -11.40 8.19
C GLN A 38 -7.50 -10.20 8.03
N VAL A 39 -7.40 -9.35 9.04
CA VAL A 39 -6.52 -8.17 8.98
C VAL A 39 -5.46 -8.25 10.06
N ALA A 40 -4.22 -8.07 9.68
CA ALA A 40 -3.11 -7.80 10.59
C ALA A 40 -2.46 -6.46 10.20
N PHE A 41 -1.93 -5.71 11.16
CA PHE A 41 -1.25 -4.46 10.83
C PHE A 41 0.00 -4.24 11.67
N TYR A 42 0.94 -3.52 11.09
CA TYR A 42 2.13 -3.01 11.75
C TYR A 42 2.10 -1.48 11.74
N ASP A 43 2.37 -0.88 12.88
CA ASP A 43 2.58 0.56 13.04
C ASP A 43 3.67 0.78 14.09
N VAL A 44 4.42 1.87 13.97
CA VAL A 44 5.51 2.25 14.91
C VAL A 44 4.97 2.66 16.28
N VAL A 45 3.68 2.98 16.36
CA VAL A 45 2.98 3.29 17.62
C VAL A 45 1.84 2.29 17.85
N SER A 46 1.47 2.11 19.11
CA SER A 46 0.30 1.30 19.46
C SER A 46 -0.97 1.99 18.95
N LYS A 47 -1.82 1.24 18.24
CA LYS A 47 -3.08 1.72 17.68
C LYS A 47 -4.24 0.87 18.20
N LEU A 48 -5.40 1.49 18.36
CA LEU A 48 -6.62 0.75 18.64
C LEU A 48 -7.09 0.04 17.36
N PRO A 49 -7.16 -1.29 17.35
CA PRO A 49 -7.63 -2.02 16.19
C PRO A 49 -9.14 -1.87 15.99
N LEU A 50 -9.60 -1.86 14.75
CA LEU A 50 -11.02 -1.91 14.39
C LEU A 50 -11.38 -3.30 13.85
N GLY A 51 -12.60 -3.74 14.15
CA GLY A 51 -13.13 -5.01 13.67
C GLY A 51 -12.24 -6.20 14.04
N ASN A 52 -11.91 -7.03 13.07
CA ASN A 52 -11.05 -8.21 13.25
C ASN A 52 -9.54 -7.90 13.15
N ALA A 53 -9.17 -6.62 12.95
CA ALA A 53 -7.76 -6.23 12.80
C ALA A 53 -6.97 -6.48 14.09
N ARG A 54 -5.74 -6.97 13.96
CA ARG A 54 -4.83 -7.18 15.09
C ARG A 54 -3.48 -6.56 14.82
N GLN A 55 -2.90 -5.87 15.81
CA GLN A 55 -1.57 -5.32 15.71
C GLN A 55 -0.50 -6.40 15.90
N VAL A 56 0.51 -6.40 15.05
CA VAL A 56 1.77 -7.10 15.25
C VAL A 56 2.89 -6.07 15.45
N HIS A 57 3.91 -6.43 16.23
CA HIS A 57 4.96 -5.49 16.62
C HIS A 57 6.26 -5.67 15.83
N ASN A 58 6.26 -6.55 14.85
CA ASN A 58 7.40 -6.82 13.99
C ASN A 58 6.96 -6.84 12.53
N LEU A 59 7.66 -6.07 11.68
CA LEU A 59 7.34 -5.98 10.26
C LEU A 59 7.49 -7.33 9.55
N HIS A 60 8.58 -8.07 9.81
CA HIS A 60 8.79 -9.37 9.18
C HIS A 60 7.74 -10.41 9.60
N GLU A 61 7.24 -10.33 10.84
CA GLU A 61 6.10 -11.14 11.29
C GLU A 61 4.85 -10.83 10.48
N LEU A 62 4.53 -9.54 10.26
CA LEU A 62 3.42 -9.14 9.41
C LEU A 62 3.58 -9.70 7.99
N LEU A 63 4.75 -9.49 7.38
CA LEU A 63 5.03 -9.91 6.01
C LEU A 63 4.90 -11.43 5.84
N GLY A 64 5.43 -12.22 6.80
CA GLY A 64 5.43 -13.68 6.74
C GLY A 64 4.05 -14.32 6.94
N GLN A 65 3.08 -13.63 7.55
CA GLN A 65 1.73 -14.18 7.77
C GLN A 65 0.70 -13.68 6.76
N SER A 66 1.02 -12.63 5.97
CA SER A 66 0.08 -11.97 5.08
C SER A 66 0.07 -12.57 3.67
N ASP A 67 -1.12 -12.80 3.12
CA ASP A 67 -1.30 -13.22 1.72
C ASP A 67 -1.18 -12.01 0.78
N SER A 68 -1.60 -10.84 1.25
CA SER A 68 -1.41 -9.56 0.57
C SER A 68 -0.92 -8.52 1.56
N VAL A 69 -0.02 -7.63 1.14
CA VAL A 69 0.53 -6.55 1.96
C VAL A 69 0.23 -5.22 1.30
N SER A 70 -0.36 -4.28 2.04
CA SER A 70 -0.65 -2.92 1.57
C SER A 70 0.06 -1.88 2.42
N LEU A 71 0.72 -0.92 1.76
CA LEU A 71 1.55 0.10 2.39
C LEU A 71 0.79 1.41 2.51
N HIS A 72 0.79 2.00 3.72
CA HIS A 72 0.09 3.26 4.06
C HIS A 72 0.94 4.13 4.98
N VAL A 73 2.23 4.17 4.74
CA VAL A 73 3.20 4.98 5.48
C VAL A 73 3.51 6.29 4.76
N PRO A 74 3.82 7.39 5.49
CA PRO A 74 4.29 8.63 4.88
C PRO A 74 5.71 8.47 4.33
N GLU A 75 6.15 9.42 3.50
CA GLU A 75 7.54 9.54 3.08
C GLU A 75 8.36 10.23 4.19
N LEU A 76 9.21 9.47 4.84
CA LEU A 76 10.11 9.91 5.91
C LEU A 76 11.47 9.23 5.73
N PRO A 77 12.55 9.76 6.34
CA PRO A 77 13.83 9.05 6.33
C PRO A 77 13.76 7.62 6.90
N SER A 78 12.86 7.37 7.86
CA SER A 78 12.66 6.06 8.49
C SER A 78 11.84 5.08 7.64
N THR A 79 11.11 5.55 6.64
CA THR A 79 10.31 4.71 5.73
C THR A 79 10.91 4.59 4.35
N GLN A 80 11.99 5.33 4.09
CA GLN A 80 12.73 5.23 2.83
C GLN A 80 13.32 3.83 2.68
N TRP A 81 12.99 3.17 1.59
CA TRP A 81 13.42 1.81 1.24
C TRP A 81 13.13 0.77 2.32
N MET A 82 12.08 1.00 3.12
CA MET A 82 11.73 0.08 4.20
C MET A 82 11.24 -1.29 3.71
N ILE A 83 10.86 -1.41 2.44
CA ILE A 83 10.53 -2.68 1.78
C ILE A 83 11.62 -2.94 0.73
N GLY A 84 12.70 -3.51 1.17
CA GLY A 84 13.82 -3.93 0.35
C GLY A 84 13.86 -5.44 0.12
N ALA A 85 15.02 -5.94 -0.29
CA ALA A 85 15.21 -7.36 -0.62
C ALA A 85 14.92 -8.29 0.58
N ALA A 86 15.28 -7.89 1.81
CA ALA A 86 15.05 -8.68 3.02
C ALA A 86 13.56 -8.80 3.34
N GLU A 87 12.82 -7.68 3.27
CA GLU A 87 11.38 -7.62 3.53
C GLU A 87 10.60 -8.39 2.47
N ILE A 88 10.94 -8.22 1.19
CA ILE A 88 10.36 -8.99 0.08
C ILE A 88 10.61 -10.48 0.25
N SER A 89 11.82 -10.87 0.70
CA SER A 89 12.12 -12.27 1.00
C SER A 89 11.30 -12.81 2.17
N ALA A 90 10.97 -11.98 3.16
CA ALA A 90 10.16 -12.35 4.32
C ALA A 90 8.67 -12.51 3.99
N MET A 91 8.19 -11.96 2.87
CA MET A 91 6.80 -12.16 2.44
C MET A 91 6.51 -13.63 2.12
N LYS A 92 5.26 -14.06 2.28
CA LYS A 92 4.84 -15.39 1.86
C LYS A 92 5.21 -15.65 0.39
N PRO A 93 5.66 -16.88 0.03
CA PRO A 93 5.68 -17.31 -1.37
C PRO A 93 4.29 -17.17 -1.98
N GLY A 94 4.19 -16.55 -3.15
CA GLY A 94 2.91 -16.25 -3.78
C GLY A 94 2.16 -15.05 -3.17
N GLY A 95 2.79 -14.29 -2.28
CA GLY A 95 2.21 -13.07 -1.72
C GLY A 95 2.04 -11.96 -2.76
N ILE A 96 1.20 -10.97 -2.45
CA ILE A 96 0.94 -9.79 -3.29
C ILE A 96 1.37 -8.54 -2.54
N LEU A 97 2.09 -7.63 -3.20
CA LEU A 97 2.46 -6.33 -2.65
C LEU A 97 1.66 -5.19 -3.31
N ILE A 98 1.07 -4.31 -2.49
CA ILE A 98 0.33 -3.14 -2.94
C ILE A 98 1.00 -1.89 -2.39
N ASN A 99 1.44 -0.99 -3.27
CA ASN A 99 1.98 0.30 -2.88
C ASN A 99 1.23 1.45 -3.57
N ALA A 100 0.34 2.08 -2.81
CA ALA A 100 -0.32 3.33 -3.15
C ALA A 100 0.01 4.42 -2.10
N ALA A 101 1.16 4.28 -1.41
CA ALA A 101 1.62 5.22 -0.38
C ALA A 101 2.62 6.23 -0.95
N ARG A 102 3.90 5.83 -1.05
CA ARG A 102 4.99 6.65 -1.63
C ARG A 102 5.98 5.77 -2.38
N GLY A 103 6.52 6.29 -3.49
CA GLY A 103 7.42 5.54 -4.36
C GLY A 103 8.72 5.12 -3.68
N THR A 104 9.26 5.97 -2.83
CA THR A 104 10.52 5.75 -2.10
C THR A 104 10.42 4.70 -0.98
N VAL A 105 9.22 4.17 -0.69
CA VAL A 105 9.04 3.15 0.36
C VAL A 105 9.52 1.77 -0.09
N VAL A 106 9.48 1.48 -1.39
CA VAL A 106 9.80 0.16 -1.96
C VAL A 106 11.03 0.25 -2.87
N GLU A 107 11.99 -0.63 -2.67
CA GLU A 107 13.09 -0.84 -3.63
C GLU A 107 12.56 -1.59 -4.86
N ILE A 108 12.52 -0.91 -6.00
CA ILE A 108 11.88 -1.43 -7.23
C ILE A 108 12.63 -2.61 -7.84
N GLU A 109 13.97 -2.62 -7.85
CA GLU A 109 14.75 -3.73 -8.43
C GLU A 109 14.54 -5.06 -7.68
N PRO A 110 14.64 -5.13 -6.32
CA PRO A 110 14.31 -6.34 -5.60
C PRO A 110 12.87 -6.81 -5.83
N LEU A 111 11.90 -5.87 -5.92
CA LEU A 111 10.52 -6.21 -6.23
C LEU A 111 10.39 -6.83 -7.63
N ALA A 112 10.97 -6.19 -8.64
CA ALA A 112 10.95 -6.69 -10.01
C ALA A 112 11.58 -8.08 -10.13
N GLN A 113 12.69 -8.32 -9.42
CA GLN A 113 13.33 -9.63 -9.39
C GLN A 113 12.43 -10.70 -8.75
N ALA A 114 11.81 -10.39 -7.60
CA ALA A 114 10.91 -11.31 -6.91
C ALA A 114 9.67 -11.67 -7.75
N LEU A 115 9.18 -10.74 -8.58
CA LEU A 115 8.07 -10.96 -9.49
C LEU A 115 8.48 -11.84 -10.69
N ARG A 116 9.66 -11.62 -11.27
CA ARG A 116 10.23 -12.47 -12.35
C ARG A 116 10.46 -13.90 -11.88
N ASP A 117 10.96 -14.05 -10.66
CA ASP A 117 11.24 -15.35 -10.03
C ASP A 117 9.97 -16.04 -9.50
N LYS A 118 8.80 -15.41 -9.64
CA LYS A 118 7.51 -15.88 -9.11
C LYS A 118 7.53 -16.13 -7.59
N LYS A 119 8.43 -15.49 -6.86
CA LYS A 119 8.41 -15.45 -5.39
C LYS A 119 7.15 -14.72 -4.91
N LEU A 120 6.80 -13.62 -5.57
CA LEU A 120 5.53 -12.92 -5.43
C LEU A 120 4.62 -13.25 -6.60
N LEU A 121 3.34 -13.47 -6.33
CA LEU A 121 2.31 -13.72 -7.33
C LEU A 121 2.04 -12.45 -8.15
N GLY A 122 2.06 -11.28 -7.50
CA GLY A 122 1.82 -10.02 -8.18
C GLY A 122 2.14 -8.80 -7.34
N ALA A 123 2.07 -7.63 -7.99
CA ALA A 123 2.13 -6.34 -7.32
C ALA A 123 1.17 -5.34 -7.97
N ALA A 124 0.67 -4.38 -7.16
CA ALA A 124 -0.05 -3.20 -7.64
C ALA A 124 0.68 -1.95 -7.13
N ILE A 125 1.20 -1.14 -8.06
CA ILE A 125 2.05 0.00 -7.78
C ILE A 125 1.46 1.25 -8.42
N ASP A 126 1.06 2.21 -7.59
CA ASP A 126 0.51 3.50 -8.01
C ASP A 126 1.53 4.63 -7.94
N VAL A 127 2.63 4.43 -7.19
CA VAL A 127 3.64 5.45 -6.87
C VAL A 127 5.04 4.94 -7.16
N PHE A 128 5.93 5.82 -7.64
CA PHE A 128 7.26 5.43 -8.09
C PHE A 128 8.34 6.36 -7.52
N PRO A 129 9.58 5.88 -7.33
CA PRO A 129 10.69 6.73 -6.86
C PRO A 129 11.01 7.87 -7.83
N VAL A 130 10.82 7.63 -9.12
CA VAL A 130 10.95 8.63 -10.18
C VAL A 130 9.69 8.59 -11.03
N GLU A 131 8.93 9.67 -10.98
CA GLU A 131 7.69 9.83 -11.74
C GLU A 131 7.88 10.84 -12.88
N PRO A 132 7.28 10.61 -14.07
CA PRO A 132 7.27 11.58 -15.15
C PRO A 132 6.67 12.92 -14.68
N ARG A 133 7.30 14.02 -15.04
CA ARG A 133 6.79 15.36 -14.72
C ARG A 133 5.65 15.79 -15.62
N THR A 134 5.62 15.24 -16.81
CA THR A 134 4.59 15.54 -17.82
C THR A 134 4.18 14.26 -18.55
N ASN A 135 3.01 14.27 -19.19
CA ASN A 135 2.51 13.17 -20.02
C ASN A 135 3.38 12.92 -21.29
N LYS A 136 4.38 13.75 -21.55
CA LYS A 136 5.31 13.60 -22.68
C LYS A 136 6.62 12.92 -22.29
N ASP A 137 6.89 12.85 -20.99
CA ASP A 137 8.12 12.23 -20.50
C ASP A 137 7.96 10.70 -20.54
N GLU A 138 9.03 10.01 -20.86
CA GLU A 138 9.03 8.56 -20.84
C GLU A 138 9.03 8.04 -19.40
N PHE A 139 8.10 7.14 -19.10
CA PHE A 139 8.10 6.40 -17.83
C PHE A 139 8.99 5.17 -17.96
N ILE A 140 10.09 5.15 -17.21
CA ILE A 140 11.05 4.05 -17.17
C ILE A 140 10.96 3.36 -15.81
N SER A 141 10.67 2.05 -15.82
CA SER A 141 10.62 1.24 -14.61
C SER A 141 10.94 -0.22 -14.93
N PRO A 142 11.71 -0.93 -14.08
CA PRO A 142 11.92 -2.37 -14.19
C PRO A 142 10.66 -3.22 -14.10
N LEU A 143 9.55 -2.65 -13.63
CA LEU A 143 8.25 -3.31 -13.52
C LEU A 143 7.46 -3.33 -14.84
N ARG A 144 7.87 -2.51 -15.83
CA ARG A 144 7.18 -2.49 -17.13
C ARG A 144 7.37 -3.82 -17.87
N GLY A 145 6.28 -4.29 -18.46
CA GLY A 145 6.27 -5.53 -19.25
C GLY A 145 6.23 -6.81 -18.42
N LEU A 146 6.07 -6.72 -17.09
CA LEU A 146 5.75 -7.87 -16.25
C LEU A 146 4.25 -8.12 -16.27
N ASP A 147 3.83 -9.35 -16.59
CA ASP A 147 2.40 -9.70 -16.73
C ASP A 147 1.66 -9.78 -15.39
N ASN A 148 2.40 -9.88 -14.29
CA ASN A 148 1.88 -9.99 -12.94
C ASN A 148 1.95 -8.67 -12.15
N VAL A 149 1.97 -7.52 -12.84
CA VAL A 149 2.01 -6.19 -12.20
C VAL A 149 0.92 -5.29 -12.74
N ILE A 150 0.23 -4.61 -11.84
CA ILE A 150 -0.67 -3.50 -12.16
C ILE A 150 0.09 -2.20 -11.85
N LEU A 151 0.24 -1.33 -12.86
CA LEU A 151 0.84 -0.01 -12.72
C LEU A 151 -0.23 1.05 -12.98
N THR A 152 -0.38 2.02 -12.07
CA THR A 152 -1.32 3.13 -12.20
C THR A 152 -0.59 4.48 -12.06
N PRO A 153 -1.11 5.58 -12.62
CA PRO A 153 -0.34 6.82 -12.84
C PRO A 153 -0.43 7.83 -11.69
N HIS A 154 -0.63 7.40 -10.45
CA HIS A 154 -0.63 8.23 -9.24
C HIS A 154 -1.60 9.41 -9.32
N ILE A 155 -2.86 9.16 -9.66
CA ILE A 155 -3.88 10.21 -9.82
C ILE A 155 -4.95 10.23 -8.72
N GLY A 156 -4.84 9.40 -7.68
CA GLY A 156 -5.85 9.28 -6.63
C GLY A 156 -6.17 10.61 -5.92
N GLY A 157 -5.15 11.44 -5.67
CA GLY A 157 -5.29 12.77 -5.09
C GLY A 157 -5.52 13.90 -6.10
N SER A 158 -5.58 13.60 -7.41
CA SER A 158 -5.64 14.60 -8.48
C SER A 158 -7.00 14.67 -9.17
N THR A 159 -8.00 13.91 -8.71
CA THR A 159 -9.37 14.03 -9.21
C THR A 159 -9.99 15.36 -8.79
N ILE A 160 -10.98 15.84 -9.57
CA ILE A 160 -11.66 17.10 -9.29
C ILE A 160 -12.26 17.10 -7.88
N GLU A 161 -12.91 16.01 -7.51
CA GLU A 161 -13.52 15.82 -6.20
C GLU A 161 -12.48 15.77 -5.08
N ALA A 162 -11.37 15.06 -5.28
CA ALA A 162 -10.31 14.97 -4.28
C ALA A 162 -9.70 16.36 -4.01
N GLN A 163 -9.41 17.13 -5.05
CA GLN A 163 -8.86 18.49 -4.93
C GLN A 163 -9.85 19.44 -4.21
N ALA A 164 -11.13 19.37 -4.55
CA ALA A 164 -12.16 20.17 -3.88
C ALA A 164 -12.28 19.78 -2.38
N ASN A 165 -12.35 18.48 -2.07
CA ASN A 165 -12.48 17.99 -0.69
C ASN A 165 -11.26 18.32 0.16
N ILE A 166 -10.04 18.19 -0.38
CA ILE A 166 -8.80 18.60 0.30
C ILE A 166 -8.86 20.11 0.59
N GLY A 167 -9.28 20.92 -0.37
CA GLY A 167 -9.42 22.38 -0.19
C GLY A 167 -10.37 22.72 0.95
N PHE A 168 -11.54 22.10 1.01
CA PHE A 168 -12.53 22.29 2.07
C PHE A 168 -12.00 21.85 3.44
N GLU A 169 -11.39 20.67 3.54
CA GLU A 169 -10.85 20.17 4.80
C GLU A 169 -9.73 21.05 5.34
N VAL A 170 -8.82 21.50 4.48
CA VAL A 170 -7.76 22.44 4.88
C VAL A 170 -8.33 23.76 5.37
N ALA A 171 -9.33 24.32 4.67
CA ALA A 171 -9.99 25.55 5.08
C ALA A 171 -10.68 25.41 6.45
N GLU A 172 -11.43 24.31 6.67
CA GLU A 172 -12.07 24.04 7.96
C GLU A 172 -11.06 23.93 9.11
N LYS A 173 -9.95 23.21 8.87
CA LYS A 173 -8.89 23.05 9.88
C LYS A 173 -8.21 24.39 10.22
N LEU A 174 -7.99 25.24 9.22
CA LEU A 174 -7.43 26.59 9.44
C LEU A 174 -8.39 27.47 10.23
N ILE A 175 -9.68 27.44 9.94
CA ILE A 175 -10.70 28.17 10.71
C ILE A 175 -10.73 27.68 12.15
N LYS A 176 -10.82 26.37 12.38
CA LYS A 176 -10.79 25.80 13.73
C LYS A 176 -9.54 26.19 14.50
N TYR A 177 -8.37 26.15 13.84
CA TYR A 177 -7.12 26.56 14.45
C TYR A 177 -7.11 28.06 14.82
N SER A 178 -7.64 28.92 13.93
CA SER A 178 -7.77 30.35 14.19
C SER A 178 -8.68 30.64 15.39
N ASP A 179 -9.80 29.91 15.49
CA ASP A 179 -10.81 30.16 16.53
C ASP A 179 -10.47 29.55 17.88
N ASN A 180 -9.86 28.36 17.88
CA ASN A 180 -9.70 27.52 19.07
C ASN A 180 -8.23 27.15 19.39
N GLY A 181 -7.28 27.50 18.52
CA GLY A 181 -5.87 27.12 18.65
C GLY A 181 -5.59 25.63 18.41
N THR A 182 -6.55 24.87 17.84
CA THR A 182 -6.40 23.46 17.50
C THR A 182 -7.05 23.14 16.15
N SER A 183 -6.49 22.17 15.42
CA SER A 183 -7.04 21.68 14.15
C SER A 183 -7.87 20.40 14.28
N THR A 184 -8.07 19.93 15.49
CA THR A 184 -8.88 18.73 15.83
C THR A 184 -10.23 19.10 16.39
#